data_b09973020b9d8975551e767970622f82
#
_entry.id   b09973020b9d8975551e767970622f82
#
_cell.length_a   1.000
_cell.length_b   1.000
_cell.length_c   1.000
_cell.angle_alpha   90.00
_cell.angle_beta   90.00
_cell.angle_gamma   90.00
#
_symmetry.space_group_name_H-M   'P 1'
#
loop_
_entity.id
_entity.type
_entity.pdbx_description
1 polymer ?
#
loop_
_entity_poly.entity_id
_entity_poly.type
_entity_poly.pdbx_seq_one_letter_code
_entity_poly.pdbx_strand_id
1 'polypeptide(L)'
;RAPAALRGKPAAAPGAVIISSSDAHTFALWYFRYAEGRREDVAILNAGLLQYDWYVENVRHLHPGLAMLLECPTCLEKLLAANLPFRPVYLTDPALLPGRAYSLRPAWPLYQVIGRD
;
A
#
# COMPACT_ATOMS: atom_id res chain seq x y z
N ARG A 1 9.79 18.29 3.76
CA ARG A 1 8.34 18.44 3.62
C ARG A 1 7.66 17.10 3.41
N ALA A 2 6.49 16.94 3.98
CA ALA A 2 5.76 15.68 3.89
C ALA A 2 5.37 15.34 2.44
N PRO A 3 5.53 14.06 2.02
CA PRO A 3 4.98 13.62 0.74
C PRO A 3 3.49 13.89 0.65
N ALA A 4 3.01 14.29 -0.52
CA ALA A 4 1.61 14.62 -0.71
C ALA A 4 0.69 13.46 -0.32
N ALA A 5 1.12 12.22 -0.56
CA ALA A 5 0.34 11.03 -0.23
C ALA A 5 0.03 10.91 1.27
N LEU A 6 0.85 11.51 2.12
CA LEU A 6 0.71 11.41 3.57
C LEU A 6 0.30 12.72 4.23
N ARG A 7 0.13 13.79 3.46
CA ARG A 7 -0.27 15.08 4.00
C ARG A 7 -1.79 15.18 4.09
N GLY A 8 -2.26 15.54 5.28
CA GLY A 8 -3.64 15.92 5.46
C GLY A 8 -4.65 14.88 5.01
N LYS A 9 -5.82 15.37 4.66
CA LYS A 9 -6.97 14.54 4.42
C LYS A 9 -7.01 13.80 3.12
N PRO A 10 -6.68 14.35 1.99
CA PRO A 10 -7.25 13.79 0.76
C PRO A 10 -6.51 12.59 0.21
N ALA A 11 -5.27 12.39 0.55
CA ALA A 11 -4.48 11.39 -0.17
C ALA A 11 -4.76 9.97 0.31
N ALA A 12 -4.61 9.71 1.60
CA ALA A 12 -4.82 8.37 2.13
C ALA A 12 -5.67 8.41 3.38
N ALA A 13 -6.76 7.65 3.40
CA ALA A 13 -7.64 7.56 4.54
C ALA A 13 -6.95 6.88 5.74
N PRO A 14 -7.47 7.04 6.96
CA PRO A 14 -6.89 6.38 8.13
C PRO A 14 -6.83 4.87 7.97
N GLY A 15 -5.75 4.28 8.45
CA GLY A 15 -5.56 2.83 8.41
C GLY A 15 -5.27 2.26 7.02
N ALA A 16 -4.91 3.10 6.07
CA ALA A 16 -4.74 2.69 4.68
C ALA A 16 -3.50 1.85 4.45
N VAL A 17 -3.54 1.08 3.36
CA VAL A 17 -2.36 0.41 2.79
C VAL A 17 -2.02 1.12 1.49
N ILE A 18 -0.76 1.51 1.33
CA ILE A 18 -0.27 2.09 0.08
C ILE A 18 0.71 1.11 -0.54
N ILE A 19 0.42 0.67 -1.75
CA ILE A 19 1.31 -0.23 -2.48
C ILE A 19 2.07 0.61 -3.50
N SER A 20 3.38 0.64 -3.36
CA SER A 20 4.27 1.45 -4.19
C SER A 20 4.98 0.60 -5.22
N SER A 21 5.11 1.13 -6.42
CA SER A 21 5.80 0.48 -7.53
C SER A 21 7.26 0.91 -7.66
N SER A 22 7.65 2.02 -7.08
CA SER A 22 9.01 2.55 -7.28
C SER A 22 9.74 2.71 -5.95
N ASP A 23 11.06 2.50 -6.00
CA ASP A 23 11.90 2.66 -4.82
C ASP A 23 11.90 4.11 -4.32
N ALA A 24 11.92 5.07 -5.24
CA ALA A 24 11.93 6.47 -4.86
C ALA A 24 10.69 6.85 -4.05
N HIS A 25 9.51 6.45 -4.52
CA HIS A 25 8.27 6.70 -3.80
C HIS A 25 8.24 5.97 -2.46
N THR A 26 8.67 4.71 -2.46
CA THR A 26 8.69 3.90 -1.25
C THR A 26 9.59 4.49 -0.19
N PHE A 27 10.80 4.88 -0.55
CA PHE A 27 11.74 5.44 0.42
C PHE A 27 11.28 6.79 0.96
N ALA A 28 10.68 7.64 0.13
CA ALA A 28 10.15 8.91 0.59
C ALA A 28 9.01 8.71 1.59
N LEU A 29 8.10 7.78 1.30
CA LEU A 29 6.99 7.47 2.17
C LEU A 29 7.46 6.84 3.48
N TRP A 30 8.42 5.91 3.40
CA TRP A 30 9.00 5.28 4.59
C TRP A 30 9.68 6.30 5.47
N TYR A 31 10.48 7.19 4.88
CA TYR A 31 11.17 8.22 5.66
C TYR A 31 10.17 9.03 6.45
N PHE A 32 9.13 9.49 5.79
CA PHE A 32 8.12 10.32 6.44
C PHE A 32 7.40 9.57 7.55
N ARG A 33 7.03 8.31 7.28
CA ARG A 33 6.30 7.51 8.24
C ARG A 33 7.16 7.07 9.44
N TYR A 34 8.34 6.54 9.16
CA TYR A 34 9.14 5.93 10.21
C TYR A 34 10.10 6.91 10.89
N ALA A 35 10.77 7.76 10.13
CA ALA A 35 11.75 8.67 10.70
C ALA A 35 11.09 9.85 11.39
N GLU A 36 9.99 10.35 10.87
CA GLU A 36 9.29 11.49 11.44
C GLU A 36 8.07 11.10 12.26
N GLY A 37 7.72 9.83 12.30
CA GLY A 37 6.61 9.33 13.12
C GLY A 37 5.24 9.83 12.68
N ARG A 38 5.09 10.19 11.40
CA ARG A 38 3.84 10.70 10.89
C ARG A 38 3.06 9.64 10.15
N ARG A 39 1.73 9.65 10.30
CA ARG A 39 0.85 8.68 9.66
C ARG A 39 1.25 7.23 9.94
N GLU A 40 1.51 6.93 11.20
CA GLU A 40 1.86 5.58 11.62
C GLU A 40 0.74 4.57 11.39
N ASP A 41 -0.46 5.08 11.16
CA ASP A 41 -1.62 4.25 10.83
C ASP A 41 -1.57 3.67 9.41
N VAL A 42 -0.68 4.16 8.55
CA VAL A 42 -0.59 3.76 7.15
C VAL A 42 0.50 2.71 6.95
N ALA A 43 0.16 1.61 6.31
CA ALA A 43 1.13 0.59 5.93
C ALA A 43 1.61 0.86 4.50
N ILE A 44 2.93 0.88 4.30
CA ILE A 44 3.52 1.18 3.00
C ILE A 44 4.27 -0.06 2.53
N LEU A 45 3.81 -0.64 1.42
CA LEU A 45 4.38 -1.84 0.85
C LEU A 45 5.03 -1.54 -0.49
N ASN A 46 6.23 -2.09 -0.70
CA ASN A 46 6.87 -2.05 -2.00
C ASN A 46 6.54 -3.34 -2.75
N ALA A 47 5.85 -3.21 -3.88
CA ALA A 47 5.39 -4.38 -4.63
C ALA A 47 6.54 -5.28 -5.07
N GLY A 48 7.69 -4.70 -5.46
CA GLY A 48 8.83 -5.48 -5.90
C GLY A 48 9.52 -6.24 -4.77
N LEU A 49 9.48 -5.71 -3.56
CA LEU A 49 10.12 -6.36 -2.42
C LEU A 49 9.31 -7.53 -1.87
N LEU A 50 8.04 -7.64 -2.25
CA LEU A 50 7.21 -8.76 -1.78
C LEU A 50 7.71 -10.13 -2.26
N GLN A 51 8.62 -10.17 -3.22
CA GLN A 51 9.24 -11.43 -3.65
C GLN A 51 10.27 -11.96 -2.65
N TYR A 52 10.66 -11.16 -1.66
CA TYR A 52 11.68 -11.56 -0.69
C TYR A 52 11.07 -11.93 0.65
N ASP A 53 11.44 -13.10 1.17
CA ASP A 53 10.91 -13.59 2.45
C ASP A 53 11.20 -12.65 3.61
N TRP A 54 12.40 -12.09 3.64
CA TRP A 54 12.78 -11.18 4.73
C TRP A 54 11.89 -9.94 4.78
N TYR A 55 11.47 -9.46 3.61
CA TYR A 55 10.61 -8.29 3.55
C TYR A 55 9.20 -8.62 4.03
N VAL A 56 8.66 -9.75 3.60
CA VAL A 56 7.33 -10.22 4.02
C VAL A 56 7.28 -10.40 5.54
N GLU A 57 8.32 -11.01 6.12
CA GLU A 57 8.39 -11.17 7.57
C GLU A 57 8.45 -9.84 8.29
N ASN A 58 9.22 -8.88 7.76
CA ASN A 58 9.31 -7.56 8.34
C ASN A 58 7.96 -6.83 8.32
N VAL A 59 7.24 -6.93 7.22
CA VAL A 59 5.89 -6.33 7.10
C VAL A 59 4.95 -6.96 8.13
N ARG A 60 5.00 -8.27 8.29
CA ARG A 60 4.16 -8.95 9.27
C ARG A 60 4.41 -8.49 10.69
N HIS A 61 5.66 -8.23 11.04
CA HIS A 61 6.01 -7.70 12.37
C HIS A 61 5.53 -6.26 12.55
N LEU A 62 5.70 -5.44 11.54
CA LEU A 62 5.33 -4.03 11.63
C LEU A 62 3.81 -3.81 11.57
N HIS A 63 3.10 -4.68 10.86
CA HIS A 63 1.67 -4.53 10.64
C HIS A 63 0.95 -5.87 10.86
N PRO A 64 0.84 -6.30 12.13
CA PRO A 64 0.25 -7.62 12.41
C PRO A 64 -1.21 -7.76 12.00
N GLY A 65 -1.92 -6.62 11.86
CA GLY A 65 -3.30 -6.65 11.39
C GLY A 65 -3.48 -6.74 9.89
N LEU A 66 -2.38 -6.66 9.14
CA LEU A 66 -2.43 -6.71 7.69
C LEU A 66 -2.45 -8.17 7.21
N ALA A 67 -3.40 -8.49 6.33
CA ALA A 67 -3.48 -9.85 5.78
C ALA A 67 -2.40 -10.06 4.72
N MET A 68 -1.47 -10.96 4.98
CA MET A 68 -0.41 -11.32 4.05
C MET A 68 -0.61 -12.74 3.58
N LEU A 69 -0.46 -12.96 2.27
CA LEU A 69 -0.62 -14.29 1.68
C LEU A 69 0.74 -14.94 1.56
N LEU A 70 1.07 -15.79 2.52
CA LEU A 70 2.40 -16.41 2.59
C LEU A 70 2.69 -17.35 1.43
N GLU A 71 1.65 -17.95 0.85
CA GLU A 71 1.81 -18.85 -0.29
C GLU A 71 2.12 -18.12 -1.57
N CYS A 72 1.65 -16.87 -1.69
CA CYS A 72 1.91 -16.06 -2.86
C CYS A 72 1.95 -14.59 -2.47
N PRO A 73 3.06 -14.13 -1.82
CA PRO A 73 3.13 -12.74 -1.37
C PRO A 73 3.08 -11.72 -2.50
N THR A 74 3.45 -12.12 -3.71
CA THR A 74 3.45 -11.23 -4.88
C THR A 74 2.10 -11.21 -5.61
N CYS A 75 1.12 -11.96 -5.15
CA CYS A 75 -0.20 -11.99 -5.78
C CYS A 75 -1.02 -10.79 -5.31
N LEU A 76 -0.80 -9.65 -5.94
CA LEU A 76 -1.43 -8.39 -5.52
C LEU A 76 -2.95 -8.46 -5.50
N GLU A 77 -3.57 -9.10 -6.49
CA GLU A 77 -5.03 -9.19 -6.52
C GLU A 77 -5.57 -9.93 -5.30
N LYS A 78 -4.90 -11.00 -4.89
CA LYS A 78 -5.30 -11.73 -3.69
C LYS A 78 -5.04 -10.94 -2.43
N LEU A 79 -3.93 -10.21 -2.39
CA LEU A 79 -3.62 -9.34 -1.27
C LEU A 79 -4.69 -8.26 -1.12
N LEU A 80 -5.14 -7.68 -2.23
CA LEU A 80 -6.20 -6.70 -2.21
C LEU A 80 -7.51 -7.31 -1.71
N ALA A 81 -7.87 -8.48 -2.21
CA ALA A 81 -9.11 -9.15 -1.79
C ALA A 81 -9.12 -9.43 -0.29
N ALA A 82 -7.96 -9.74 0.30
CA ALA A 82 -7.86 -10.03 1.72
C ALA A 82 -7.94 -8.78 2.59
N ASN A 83 -7.52 -7.62 2.08
CA ASN A 83 -7.43 -6.41 2.89
C ASN A 83 -8.53 -5.39 2.65
N LEU A 84 -9.06 -5.30 1.44
CA LEU A 84 -10.09 -4.31 1.10
C LEU A 84 -11.31 -4.31 2.02
N PRO A 85 -11.82 -5.46 2.49
CA PRO A 85 -12.97 -5.45 3.41
C PRO A 85 -12.70 -4.74 4.73
N PHE A 86 -11.43 -4.57 5.10
CA PHE A 86 -11.06 -4.07 6.42
C PHE A 86 -10.37 -2.71 6.40
N ARG A 87 -9.80 -2.30 5.26
CA ARG A 87 -9.05 -1.05 5.19
C ARG A 87 -8.96 -0.54 3.76
N PRO A 88 -8.82 0.78 3.59
CA PRO A 88 -8.64 1.33 2.24
C PRO A 88 -7.27 0.96 1.69
N VAL A 89 -7.20 0.72 0.38
CA VAL A 89 -5.96 0.38 -0.31
C VAL A 89 -5.74 1.37 -1.45
N TYR A 90 -4.51 1.86 -1.56
CA TYR A 90 -4.12 2.80 -2.60
C TYR A 90 -2.91 2.29 -3.35
N LEU A 91 -2.77 2.70 -4.60
CA LEU A 91 -1.62 2.38 -5.44
C LEU A 91 -0.93 3.68 -5.85
N THR A 92 0.40 3.64 -5.97
CA THR A 92 1.12 4.78 -6.52
C THR A 92 1.05 4.82 -8.04
N ASP A 93 0.77 3.67 -8.68
CA ASP A 93 0.73 3.53 -10.12
C ASP A 93 -0.39 2.56 -10.50
N PRO A 94 -1.34 2.97 -11.36
CA PRO A 94 -2.43 2.07 -11.77
C PRO A 94 -1.94 0.85 -12.53
N ALA A 95 -0.74 0.90 -13.11
CA ALA A 95 -0.18 -0.24 -13.83
C ALA A 95 0.18 -1.42 -12.92
N LEU A 96 0.19 -1.23 -11.61
CA LEU A 96 0.40 -2.34 -10.67
C LEU A 96 -0.68 -3.41 -10.78
N LEU A 97 -1.87 -3.04 -11.23
CA LEU A 97 -2.98 -3.97 -11.43
C LEU A 97 -3.42 -3.90 -12.88
N PRO A 98 -2.70 -4.58 -13.79
CA PRO A 98 -3.13 -4.62 -15.18
C PRO A 98 -4.44 -5.40 -15.29
N GLY A 99 -5.27 -5.01 -16.23
CA GLY A 99 -6.55 -5.66 -16.43
C GLY A 99 -7.68 -4.93 -15.73
N ARG A 100 -8.82 -5.62 -15.57
CA ARG A 100 -10.05 -5.00 -15.11
C ARG A 100 -10.65 -5.66 -13.87
N ALA A 101 -9.81 -6.35 -13.11
CA ALA A 101 -10.30 -7.04 -11.92
C ALA A 101 -10.78 -6.07 -10.84
N TYR A 102 -10.20 -4.88 -10.78
CA TYR A 102 -10.55 -3.87 -9.79
C TYR A 102 -10.76 -2.52 -10.43
N SER A 103 -11.71 -1.77 -9.87
CA SER A 103 -11.92 -0.38 -10.25
C SER A 103 -11.00 0.52 -9.45
N LEU A 104 -10.45 1.53 -10.10
CA LEU A 104 -9.56 2.51 -9.47
C LEU A 104 -10.20 3.89 -9.55
N ARG A 105 -9.99 4.68 -8.52
CA ARG A 105 -10.45 6.06 -8.47
C ARG A 105 -9.27 6.97 -8.18
N PRO A 106 -9.07 8.05 -8.95
CA PRO A 106 -8.01 9.00 -8.64
C PRO A 106 -8.17 9.58 -7.22
N ALA A 107 -7.08 9.57 -6.47
CA ALA A 107 -6.99 10.17 -5.15
C ALA A 107 -5.62 10.81 -5.04
N TRP A 108 -5.41 11.83 -5.88
CA TRP A 108 -4.12 12.43 -6.13
C TRP A 108 -3.26 12.57 -4.88
N PRO A 109 -2.00 12.16 -4.92
CA PRO A 109 -1.26 11.58 -6.04
C PRO A 109 -1.38 10.06 -6.15
N LEU A 110 -2.36 9.46 -5.50
CA LEU A 110 -2.57 8.04 -5.44
C LEU A 110 -3.79 7.63 -6.27
N TYR A 111 -3.97 6.32 -6.38
CA TYR A 111 -5.18 5.73 -6.97
C TYR A 111 -5.79 4.80 -5.94
N GLN A 112 -7.03 5.07 -5.56
CA GLN A 112 -7.72 4.24 -4.58
C GLN A 112 -8.35 3.04 -5.26
N VAL A 113 -8.15 1.86 -4.67
CA VAL A 113 -8.83 0.64 -5.13
C VAL A 113 -10.21 0.62 -4.50
N ILE A 114 -11.26 0.66 -5.32
CA ILE A 114 -12.62 0.81 -4.80
C ILE A 114 -13.47 -0.46 -4.91
N GLY A 115 -12.89 -1.53 -5.33
CA GLY A 115 -13.57 -2.79 -5.34
C GLY A 115 -13.35 -3.55 -6.61
N ARG A 116 -14.02 -4.69 -6.69
CA ARG A 116 -13.91 -5.60 -7.79
C ARG A 116 -15.06 -5.38 -8.75
N ASP A 117 -14.75 -5.35 -10.03
CA ASP A 117 -15.78 -5.24 -11.06
C ASP A 117 -16.60 -6.52 -11.18
#